data_ea8b159ee7080bd3db2e42e92775658d
#
_entry.id   ea8b159ee7080bd3db2e42e92775658d
#
_cell.length_a   1.000
_cell.length_b   1.000
_cell.length_c   1.000
_cell.angle_alpha   90.00
_cell.angle_beta   90.00
_cell.angle_gamma   90.00
#
_symmetry.space_group_name_H-M   'P 1'
#
loop_
_entity.id
_entity.type
_entity.pdbx_description
1 polymer ?
#
loop_
_entity_poly.entity_id
_entity_poly.type
_entity_poly.pdbx_seq_one_letter_code
_entity_poly.pdbx_strand_id
1 'polypeptide(L)'
;MIQPWCERVETDGETAVVFVDGRISHAVRKAPILRLGEPPADSRPEEVSRCHLPDDMAAVARRAMGLAASRFGTPLYGRADLLRDGRGRPAVLELELIEPLLFLDLAPGSAGRLADAVLRRAPLASAGGAR
;
A
#
# COMPACT_ATOMS: atom_id res chain seq x y z
N MET A 1 -15.56 -12.95 -4.67
CA MET A 1 -15.95 -11.93 -3.66
C MET A 1 -16.79 -10.88 -4.37
N ILE A 2 -17.88 -10.41 -3.78
CA ILE A 2 -18.75 -9.36 -4.32
C ILE A 2 -18.72 -8.22 -3.30
N GLN A 3 -18.47 -6.99 -3.74
CA GLN A 3 -18.52 -5.79 -2.90
C GLN A 3 -19.36 -4.71 -3.59
N PRO A 4 -19.99 -3.80 -2.83
CA PRO A 4 -20.75 -2.70 -3.41
C PRO A 4 -19.84 -1.79 -4.24
N TRP A 5 -20.39 -1.27 -5.32
CA TRP A 5 -19.74 -0.24 -6.10
C TRP A 5 -19.56 1.04 -5.27
N CYS A 6 -18.40 1.66 -5.37
CA CYS A 6 -18.09 2.91 -4.72
C CYS A 6 -17.90 4.00 -5.79
N GLU A 7 -18.92 4.84 -5.98
CA GLU A 7 -18.93 5.88 -7.04
C GLU A 7 -17.73 6.82 -6.96
N ARG A 8 -17.25 7.09 -5.75
CA ARG A 8 -16.13 8.01 -5.56
C ARG A 8 -14.79 7.49 -6.09
N VAL A 9 -14.67 6.20 -6.40
CA VAL A 9 -13.46 5.67 -7.03
C VAL A 9 -13.23 6.30 -8.41
N GLU A 10 -14.31 6.62 -9.13
CA GLU A 10 -14.21 7.23 -10.47
C GLU A 10 -13.70 8.68 -10.44
N THR A 11 -13.90 9.40 -9.35
CA THR A 11 -13.47 10.79 -9.19
C THR A 11 -12.21 10.93 -8.37
N ASP A 12 -12.14 10.19 -7.27
CA ASP A 12 -11.08 10.34 -6.27
C ASP A 12 -9.92 9.35 -6.53
N GLY A 13 -10.18 8.26 -7.30
CA GLY A 13 -9.23 7.17 -7.45
C GLY A 13 -8.99 6.43 -6.14
N GLU A 14 -7.88 5.70 -6.07
CA GLU A 14 -7.46 4.95 -4.90
C GLU A 14 -6.21 5.58 -4.29
N THR A 15 -6.06 5.46 -2.99
CA THR A 15 -4.84 5.84 -2.27
C THR A 15 -4.15 4.58 -1.76
N ALA A 16 -3.01 4.25 -2.36
CA ALA A 16 -2.17 3.14 -1.95
C ALA A 16 -1.17 3.62 -0.90
N VAL A 17 -1.25 3.07 0.31
CA VAL A 17 -0.38 3.39 1.44
C VAL A 17 0.64 2.29 1.61
N VAL A 18 1.90 2.59 1.33
CA VAL A 18 3.00 1.63 1.41
C VAL A 18 3.60 1.63 2.81
N PHE A 19 3.75 0.43 3.36
CA PHE A 19 4.39 0.17 4.65
C PHE A 19 5.73 -0.52 4.45
N VAL A 20 6.69 -0.14 5.28
CA VAL A 20 7.98 -0.79 5.44
C VAL A 20 8.22 -0.98 6.94
N ASP A 21 8.49 -2.20 7.35
CA ASP A 21 8.75 -2.59 8.75
C ASP A 21 7.65 -2.09 9.71
N GLY A 22 6.38 -2.24 9.31
CA GLY A 22 5.19 -1.83 10.06
C GLY A 22 4.94 -0.32 10.10
N ARG A 23 5.75 0.50 9.43
CA ARG A 23 5.62 1.96 9.40
C ARG A 23 5.22 2.44 8.02
N ILE A 24 4.39 3.48 7.95
CA ILE A 24 4.07 4.14 6.68
C ILE A 24 5.36 4.71 6.09
N SER A 25 5.68 4.30 4.87
CA SER A 25 6.80 4.81 4.09
C SER A 25 6.38 5.99 3.22
N HIS A 26 5.33 5.82 2.44
CA HIS A 26 4.79 6.83 1.52
C HIS A 26 3.38 6.44 1.07
N ALA A 27 2.74 7.34 0.34
CA ALA A 27 1.49 7.06 -0.31
C ALA A 27 1.52 7.51 -1.77
N VAL A 28 0.79 6.79 -2.61
CA VAL A 28 0.58 7.12 -4.01
C VAL A 28 -0.91 7.11 -4.31
N ARG A 29 -1.31 7.94 -5.26
CA ARG A 29 -2.65 7.94 -5.83
C ARG A 29 -2.65 7.16 -7.12
N LYS A 30 -3.58 6.24 -7.26
CA LYS A 30 -3.87 5.47 -8.46
C LYS A 30 -5.11 6.07 -9.11
N ALA A 31 -5.01 6.44 -10.39
CA ALA A 31 -6.17 6.90 -11.15
C ALA A 31 -7.18 5.77 -11.35
N PRO A 32 -8.47 6.08 -11.53
CA PRO A 32 -9.49 5.05 -11.75
C PRO A 32 -9.20 4.26 -13.03
N ILE A 33 -9.11 2.95 -12.92
CA ILE A 33 -8.94 2.03 -14.06
C ILE A 33 -10.31 1.65 -14.63
N LEU A 34 -11.30 1.46 -13.75
CA LEU A 34 -12.66 1.08 -14.11
C LEU A 34 -13.60 2.28 -14.01
N ARG A 35 -14.40 2.48 -15.04
CA ARG A 35 -15.49 3.44 -15.04
C ARG A 35 -16.79 2.75 -15.40
N LEU A 36 -17.86 3.11 -14.73
CA LEU A 36 -19.18 2.53 -14.98
C LEU A 36 -19.61 2.81 -16.43
N GLY A 37 -19.95 1.75 -17.18
CA GLY A 37 -20.38 1.88 -18.57
C GLY A 37 -19.25 1.96 -19.62
N GLU A 38 -17.99 2.01 -19.21
CA GLU A 38 -16.85 1.89 -20.13
C GLU A 38 -16.31 0.47 -20.16
N PRO A 39 -15.84 -0.04 -21.30
CA PRO A 39 -15.14 -1.32 -21.33
C PRO A 39 -13.85 -1.23 -20.51
N PRO A 40 -13.38 -2.34 -19.92
CA PRO A 40 -12.10 -2.38 -19.22
C PRO A 40 -11.01 -1.81 -20.11
N ALA A 41 -10.23 -0.88 -19.58
CA ALA A 41 -9.16 -0.26 -20.33
C ALA A 41 -7.93 -1.18 -20.35
N ASP A 42 -7.96 -2.22 -21.17
CA ASP A 42 -6.85 -3.18 -21.37
C ASP A 42 -5.54 -2.51 -21.88
N SER A 43 -5.55 -1.21 -22.12
CA SER A 43 -4.43 -0.51 -22.75
C SER A 43 -4.09 0.86 -22.16
N ARG A 44 -4.77 1.31 -21.11
CA ARG A 44 -4.36 2.56 -20.43
C ARG A 44 -3.33 2.23 -19.35
N PRO A 45 -2.12 2.81 -19.41
CA PRO A 45 -1.20 2.69 -18.29
C PRO A 45 -1.86 3.25 -17.04
N GLU A 46 -1.76 2.54 -15.93
CA GLU A 46 -2.23 3.04 -14.64
C GLU A 46 -1.48 4.34 -14.31
N GLU A 47 -2.19 5.45 -14.27
CA GLU A 47 -1.59 6.72 -13.85
C GLU A 47 -1.43 6.71 -12.34
N VAL A 48 -0.18 6.59 -11.90
CA VAL A 48 0.19 6.59 -10.48
C VAL A 48 1.06 7.79 -10.19
N SER A 49 0.76 8.51 -9.12
CA SER A 49 1.53 9.66 -8.68
C SER A 49 1.68 9.68 -7.17
N ARG A 50 2.81 10.25 -6.69
CA ARG A 50 2.96 10.49 -5.26
C ARG A 50 1.89 11.45 -4.76
N CYS A 51 1.30 11.18 -3.61
CA CYS A 51 0.30 12.04 -3.01
C CYS A 51 0.59 12.34 -1.53
N HIS A 52 -0.03 13.40 -1.04
CA HIS A 52 -0.15 13.63 0.39
C HIS A 52 -1.14 12.62 0.98
N LEU A 53 -0.79 12.02 2.12
CA LEU A 53 -1.67 11.09 2.83
C LEU A 53 -2.44 11.82 3.93
N PRO A 54 -3.77 11.99 3.81
CA PRO A 54 -4.58 12.58 4.85
C PRO A 54 -4.54 11.77 6.16
N ASP A 55 -4.62 12.45 7.30
CA ASP A 55 -4.50 11.81 8.62
C ASP A 55 -5.58 10.76 8.89
N ASP A 56 -6.80 10.98 8.42
CA ASP A 56 -7.90 10.04 8.55
C ASP A 56 -7.63 8.74 7.74
N MET A 57 -7.09 8.87 6.54
CA MET A 57 -6.65 7.71 5.74
C MET A 57 -5.46 7.00 6.38
N ALA A 58 -4.48 7.76 6.88
CA ALA A 58 -3.33 7.21 7.58
C ALA A 58 -3.75 6.39 8.82
N ALA A 59 -4.75 6.86 9.56
CA ALA A 59 -5.28 6.16 10.73
C ALA A 59 -5.92 4.82 10.34
N VAL A 60 -6.73 4.80 9.28
CA VAL A 60 -7.37 3.56 8.77
C VAL A 60 -6.33 2.58 8.24
N ALA A 61 -5.35 3.05 7.46
CA ALA A 61 -4.25 2.22 6.96
C ALA A 61 -3.45 1.58 8.10
N ARG A 62 -3.06 2.39 9.12
CA ARG A 62 -2.33 1.86 10.30
C ARG A 62 -3.15 0.82 11.05
N ARG A 63 -4.46 1.03 11.20
CA ARG A 63 -5.33 0.06 11.85
C ARG A 63 -5.40 -1.26 11.08
N ALA A 64 -5.58 -1.21 9.77
CA ALA A 64 -5.63 -2.40 8.92
C ALA A 64 -4.30 -3.18 8.99
N MET A 65 -3.17 -2.50 8.83
CA MET A 65 -1.84 -3.12 8.94
C MET A 65 -1.57 -3.66 10.35
N GLY A 66 -2.00 -2.96 11.40
CA GLY A 66 -1.87 -3.40 12.79
C GLY A 66 -2.66 -4.68 13.08
N LEU A 67 -3.87 -4.82 12.52
CA LEU A 67 -4.65 -6.05 12.64
C LEU A 67 -3.97 -7.23 11.93
N ALA A 68 -3.40 -7.01 10.75
CA ALA A 68 -2.61 -8.03 10.07
C ALA A 68 -1.36 -8.41 10.88
N ALA A 69 -0.65 -7.41 11.38
CA ALA A 69 0.56 -7.62 12.18
C ALA A 69 0.28 -8.39 13.48
N SER A 70 -0.86 -8.15 14.13
CA SER A 70 -1.26 -8.88 15.34
C SER A 70 -1.52 -10.37 15.08
N ARG A 71 -1.93 -10.73 13.86
CA ARG A 71 -2.25 -12.11 13.48
C ARG A 71 -1.07 -12.86 12.86
N PHE A 72 -0.26 -12.18 12.06
CA PHE A 72 0.77 -12.80 11.22
C PHE A 72 2.19 -12.35 11.56
N GLY A 73 2.37 -11.48 12.55
CA GLY A 73 3.61 -10.77 12.79
C GLY A 73 3.75 -9.55 11.87
N THR A 74 4.64 -8.62 12.25
CA THR A 74 4.86 -7.40 11.47
C THR A 74 5.46 -7.74 10.11
N PRO A 75 4.79 -7.48 8.99
CA PRO A 75 5.34 -7.74 7.66
C PRO A 75 6.54 -6.83 7.40
N LEU A 76 7.51 -7.31 6.60
CA LEU A 76 8.64 -6.51 6.17
C LEU A 76 8.19 -5.32 5.30
N TYR A 77 7.22 -5.57 4.44
CA TYR A 77 6.53 -4.58 3.63
C TYR A 77 5.06 -4.97 3.45
N GLY A 78 4.25 -4.05 3.02
CA GLY A 78 2.86 -4.27 2.68
C GLY A 78 2.23 -3.01 2.12
N ARG A 79 1.04 -3.13 1.56
CA ARG A 79 0.28 -2.02 1.00
C ARG A 79 -1.18 -2.10 1.43
N ALA A 80 -1.72 -0.97 1.86
CA ALA A 80 -3.15 -0.83 2.10
C ALA A 80 -3.72 0.13 1.05
N ASP A 81 -4.62 -0.35 0.24
CA ASP A 81 -5.32 0.44 -0.77
C ASP A 81 -6.64 0.92 -0.18
N LEU A 82 -6.82 2.23 -0.19
CA LEU A 82 -7.97 2.90 0.42
C LEU A 82 -8.71 3.73 -0.62
N LEU A 83 -10.00 3.85 -0.39
CA LEU A 83 -10.87 4.79 -1.10
C LEU A 83 -11.72 5.58 -0.10
N ARG A 84 -12.46 6.57 -0.60
CA ARG A 84 -13.50 7.22 0.19
C ARG A 84 -14.87 6.66 -0.16
N ASP A 85 -15.65 6.27 0.86
CA ASP A 85 -17.03 5.83 0.66
C ASP A 85 -17.93 6.99 0.19
N GLY A 86 -19.18 6.70 -0.14
CA GLY A 86 -20.17 7.69 -0.58
C GLY A 86 -20.41 8.84 0.42
N ARG A 87 -19.97 8.69 1.68
CA ARG A 87 -20.02 9.72 2.73
C ARG A 87 -18.67 10.43 2.92
N GLY A 88 -17.69 10.15 2.08
CA GLY A 88 -16.35 10.73 2.15
C GLY A 88 -15.44 10.12 3.23
N ARG A 89 -15.85 9.04 3.89
CA ARG A 89 -15.06 8.39 4.93
C ARG A 89 -14.06 7.42 4.31
N PRO A 90 -12.82 7.34 4.83
CA PRO A 90 -11.85 6.37 4.34
C PRO A 90 -12.29 4.93 4.64
N ALA A 91 -12.16 4.06 3.64
CA ALA A 91 -12.40 2.63 3.73
C ALA A 91 -11.26 1.86 3.09
N VAL A 92 -10.96 0.68 3.63
CA VAL A 92 -9.98 -0.23 3.04
C VAL A 92 -10.64 -0.94 1.88
N LEU A 93 -10.03 -0.84 0.71
CA LEU A 93 -10.39 -1.61 -0.47
C LEU A 93 -9.66 -2.95 -0.46
N GLU A 94 -8.35 -2.90 -0.22
CA GLU A 94 -7.47 -4.06 -0.25
C GLU A 94 -6.31 -3.92 0.72
N LEU A 95 -5.81 -5.07 1.23
CA LEU A 95 -4.59 -5.15 2.02
C LEU A 95 -3.68 -6.22 1.40
N GLU A 96 -2.60 -5.76 0.78
CA GLU A 96 -1.63 -6.63 0.13
C GLU A 96 -0.39 -6.82 1.00
N LEU A 97 -0.14 -8.08 1.37
CA LEU A 97 0.99 -8.48 2.21
C LEU A 97 2.00 -9.37 1.47
N ILE A 98 1.62 -9.83 0.27
CA ILE A 98 2.44 -10.69 -0.58
C ILE A 98 2.56 -10.04 -1.95
N GLU A 99 3.79 -9.74 -2.36
CA GLU A 99 4.14 -9.19 -3.67
C GLU A 99 3.46 -7.85 -4.08
N PRO A 100 3.10 -6.93 -3.14
CA PRO A 100 2.55 -5.65 -3.55
C PRO A 100 3.55 -4.84 -4.38
N LEU A 101 3.05 -4.13 -5.37
CA LEU A 101 3.84 -3.08 -6.01
C LEU A 101 4.07 -1.95 -5.03
N LEU A 102 5.33 -1.62 -4.74
CA LEU A 102 5.73 -0.69 -3.69
C LEU A 102 5.98 0.74 -4.19
N PHE A 103 5.95 1.01 -5.48
CA PHE A 103 6.13 2.34 -6.09
C PHE A 103 7.36 3.09 -5.54
N LEU A 104 8.48 2.39 -5.38
CA LEU A 104 9.69 2.92 -4.74
C LEU A 104 10.31 4.09 -5.52
N ASP A 105 10.13 4.10 -6.82
CA ASP A 105 10.57 5.14 -7.74
C ASP A 105 9.84 6.47 -7.55
N LEU A 106 8.60 6.44 -7.05
CA LEU A 106 7.80 7.63 -6.80
C LEU A 106 8.09 8.32 -5.46
N ALA A 107 8.87 7.67 -4.59
CA ALA A 107 9.12 8.19 -3.24
C ALA A 107 10.62 8.21 -2.89
N PRO A 108 11.31 9.35 -3.02
CA PRO A 108 12.72 9.46 -2.71
C PRO A 108 13.10 8.87 -1.35
N GLY A 109 14.14 8.04 -1.33
CA GLY A 109 14.63 7.37 -0.12
C GLY A 109 13.82 6.14 0.34
N SER A 110 12.72 5.79 -0.34
CA SER A 110 11.92 4.61 0.02
C SER A 110 12.67 3.29 -0.17
N ALA A 111 13.43 3.17 -1.24
CA ALA A 111 14.28 2.00 -1.49
C ALA A 111 15.34 1.83 -0.39
N GLY A 112 15.96 2.91 0.08
CA GLY A 112 16.90 2.88 1.20
C GLY A 112 16.22 2.40 2.49
N ARG A 113 15.01 2.92 2.81
CA ARG A 113 14.24 2.45 3.97
C ARG A 113 13.92 0.97 3.91
N LEU A 114 13.59 0.45 2.71
CA LEU A 114 13.34 -0.97 2.52
C LEU A 114 14.63 -1.79 2.70
N ALA A 115 15.72 -1.35 2.10
CA ALA A 115 17.03 -2.01 2.24
C ALA A 115 17.47 -2.09 3.70
N ASP A 116 17.34 -0.98 4.45
CA ASP A 116 17.65 -0.93 5.88
C ASP A 116 16.77 -1.90 6.68
N ALA A 117 15.48 -2.01 6.33
CA ALA A 117 14.57 -2.95 6.99
C ALA A 117 14.93 -4.40 6.69
N VAL A 118 15.32 -4.72 5.47
CA VAL A 118 15.84 -6.03 5.08
C VAL A 118 17.07 -6.38 5.90
N LEU A 119 18.05 -5.48 5.94
CA LEU A 119 19.30 -5.68 6.67
C LEU A 119 19.08 -5.92 8.18
N ARG A 120 18.14 -5.17 8.79
CA ARG A 120 17.80 -5.38 10.22
C ARG A 120 17.18 -6.74 10.48
N ARG A 121 16.49 -7.33 9.52
CA ARG A 121 15.80 -8.63 9.67
C ARG A 121 16.60 -9.80 9.14
N ALA A 122 17.64 -9.54 8.34
CA ALA A 122 18.52 -10.60 7.88
C ALA A 122 19.17 -11.28 9.08
N PRO A 123 19.15 -12.62 9.17
CA PRO A 123 19.93 -13.30 10.21
C PRO A 123 21.38 -12.90 10.00
N LEU A 124 22.04 -12.43 11.08
CA LEU A 124 23.48 -12.23 11.06
C LEU A 124 24.09 -13.56 10.61
N ALA A 125 24.75 -13.57 9.46
CA ALA A 125 25.53 -14.72 9.08
C ALA A 125 26.49 -15.00 10.25
N SER A 126 26.25 -16.10 10.97
CA SER A 126 27.20 -16.55 11.97
C SER A 126 28.51 -16.72 11.20
N ALA A 127 29.52 -15.96 11.58
CA ALA A 127 30.89 -16.18 11.14
C ALA A 127 31.29 -17.58 11.66
N GLY A 128 30.80 -18.62 10.95
CA GLY A 128 31.13 -20.01 11.16
C GLY A 128 32.57 -20.17 10.78
N GLY A 129 33.39 -20.34 11.80
CA GLY A 129 34.83 -20.48 11.69
C GLY A 129 35.20 -21.55 10.69
N ALA A 130 36.05 -21.16 9.78
CA ALA A 130 36.95 -22.09 9.11
C ALA A 130 37.75 -22.83 10.19
N ARG A 131 37.57 -24.11 10.29
CA ARG A 131 38.52 -25.07 10.89
C ARG A 131 39.05 -25.93 9.78
#